data_7f63626fa0ad232a89dd8d3b05289a3e
#
_entry.id   7f63626fa0ad232a89dd8d3b05289a3e
#
_cell.length_a   1.000
_cell.length_b   1.000
_cell.length_c   1.000
_cell.angle_alpha   90.00
_cell.angle_beta   90.00
_cell.angle_gamma   90.00
#
_symmetry.space_group_name_H-M   'P 1'
#
loop_
_entity.id
_entity.type
_entity.pdbx_description
1 polymer ?
#
loop_
_entity_poly.entity_id
_entity_poly.type
_entity_poly.pdbx_seq_one_letter_code
_entity_poly.pdbx_strand_id
1 'polypeptide(L)'
;HPNIVRLHDVIHTEKKLTLVFEYLEQDLKKYLDALPQSGGGMPPRAIKMALYQLLNGIAFCHDRRVLHRDLKPQNLLINTGSGSDSEMQLKLADFGLARAFGIPVRSYTHEVVTLWYRAPDVLMGSRKYSTPVDLWSCGCIFGEMASGRPLFPGTSDHDQLSRIFKVLGTPVEEPDHLRHSWPSMKDLPEFEGWDDPRMKPPPDNVA
;
A
#
# COMPACT_ATOMS: atom_id res chain seq x y z
N HIS A 1 15.61 -12.16 3.29
CA HIS A 1 14.66 -12.08 4.42
C HIS A 1 13.51 -13.05 4.20
N PRO A 2 12.95 -13.71 5.22
CA PRO A 2 11.87 -14.70 5.04
C PRO A 2 10.61 -14.11 4.35
N ASN A 3 10.35 -12.81 4.51
CA ASN A 3 9.19 -12.14 3.91
C ASN A 3 9.55 -11.25 2.70
N ILE A 4 10.65 -11.53 2.02
CA ILE A 4 11.04 -10.89 0.76
C ILE A 4 11.39 -11.99 -0.23
N VAL A 5 10.88 -11.90 -1.46
CA VAL A 5 11.15 -12.85 -2.53
C VAL A 5 12.65 -12.93 -2.79
N ARG A 6 13.17 -14.16 -2.84
CA ARG A 6 14.61 -14.40 -3.06
C ARG A 6 14.95 -14.31 -4.53
N LEU A 7 15.95 -13.51 -4.87
CA LEU A 7 16.60 -13.52 -6.17
C LEU A 7 17.63 -14.66 -6.20
N HIS A 8 17.45 -15.63 -7.09
CA HIS A 8 18.34 -16.76 -7.25
C HIS A 8 19.46 -16.47 -8.23
N ASP A 9 19.14 -15.80 -9.35
CA ASP A 9 20.10 -15.57 -10.40
C ASP A 9 19.80 -14.32 -11.21
N VAL A 10 20.83 -13.75 -11.85
CA VAL A 10 20.76 -12.60 -12.74
C VAL A 10 21.48 -12.96 -14.05
N ILE A 11 20.73 -13.19 -15.10
CA ILE A 11 21.25 -13.54 -16.42
C ILE A 11 21.25 -12.26 -17.27
N HIS A 12 22.43 -11.75 -17.57
CA HIS A 12 22.60 -10.56 -18.40
C HIS A 12 23.23 -10.95 -19.75
N THR A 13 22.54 -10.59 -20.81
CA THR A 13 23.03 -10.69 -22.20
C THR A 13 23.06 -9.30 -22.81
N GLU A 14 23.72 -9.12 -23.98
CA GLU A 14 23.76 -7.81 -24.66
C GLU A 14 22.40 -7.17 -24.92
N LYS A 15 21.32 -7.99 -25.00
CA LYS A 15 19.96 -7.54 -25.37
C LYS A 15 18.93 -7.71 -24.26
N LYS A 16 19.24 -8.44 -23.18
CA LYS A 16 18.24 -8.84 -22.20
C LYS A 16 18.84 -9.03 -20.81
N LEU A 17 18.16 -8.46 -19.82
CA LEU A 17 18.37 -8.77 -18.40
C LEU A 17 17.22 -9.67 -17.93
N THR A 18 17.55 -10.84 -17.38
CA THR A 18 16.59 -11.78 -16.82
C THR A 18 16.90 -11.99 -15.34
N LEU A 19 15.91 -11.76 -14.49
CA LEU A 19 15.98 -12.01 -13.06
C LEU A 19 15.25 -13.32 -12.74
N VAL A 20 15.90 -14.22 -12.02
CA VAL A 20 15.33 -15.52 -11.63
C VAL A 20 15.03 -15.47 -10.14
N PHE A 21 13.76 -15.54 -9.80
CA PHE A 21 13.28 -15.50 -8.43
C PHE A 21 12.78 -16.87 -7.94
N GLU A 22 12.70 -17.03 -6.63
CA GLU A 22 11.95 -18.15 -6.05
C GLU A 22 10.49 -18.10 -6.51
N TYR A 23 9.88 -19.28 -6.61
CA TYR A 23 8.49 -19.40 -7.01
C TYR A 23 7.58 -19.45 -5.79
N LEU A 24 6.47 -18.70 -5.84
CA LEU A 24 5.35 -18.82 -4.91
C LEU A 24 4.07 -19.10 -5.72
N GLU A 25 3.10 -19.77 -5.10
CA GLU A 25 1.91 -20.32 -5.76
C GLU A 25 1.04 -19.23 -6.40
N GLN A 26 0.82 -18.11 -5.71
CA GLN A 26 -0.05 -17.04 -6.17
C GLN A 26 0.28 -15.71 -5.49
N ASP A 27 -0.35 -14.64 -5.97
CA ASP A 27 -0.35 -13.35 -5.30
C ASP A 27 -1.58 -13.18 -4.38
N LEU A 28 -1.50 -12.24 -3.44
CA LEU A 28 -2.58 -11.96 -2.49
C LEU A 28 -3.87 -11.50 -3.19
N LYS A 29 -3.78 -10.81 -4.34
CA LYS A 29 -4.96 -10.38 -5.10
C LYS A 29 -5.76 -11.57 -5.60
N LYS A 30 -5.10 -12.54 -6.22
CA LYS A 30 -5.76 -13.78 -6.68
C LYS A 30 -6.39 -14.55 -5.53
N TYR A 31 -5.71 -14.59 -4.39
CA TYR A 31 -6.25 -15.22 -3.19
C TYR A 31 -7.53 -14.52 -2.72
N LEU A 32 -7.52 -13.18 -2.61
CA LEU A 32 -8.68 -12.39 -2.20
C LEU A 32 -9.86 -12.54 -3.17
N ASP A 33 -9.58 -12.55 -4.48
CA ASP A 33 -10.61 -12.70 -5.52
C ASP A 33 -11.26 -14.10 -5.53
N ALA A 34 -10.55 -15.11 -5.02
CA ALA A 34 -11.04 -16.46 -4.89
C ALA A 34 -11.90 -16.69 -3.62
N LEU A 35 -11.91 -15.73 -2.67
CA LEU A 35 -12.74 -15.86 -1.47
C LEU A 35 -14.23 -15.75 -1.81
N PRO A 36 -15.11 -16.44 -1.06
CA PRO A 36 -16.55 -16.35 -1.26
C PRO A 36 -17.05 -14.90 -1.07
N GLN A 37 -17.76 -14.37 -2.05
CA GLN A 37 -18.32 -13.02 -2.03
C GLN A 37 -19.29 -12.77 -0.86
N SER A 38 -19.91 -13.83 -0.36
CA SER A 38 -20.86 -13.79 0.77
C SER A 38 -20.21 -13.82 2.15
N GLY A 39 -18.89 -14.04 2.23
CA GLY A 39 -18.18 -14.27 3.51
C GLY A 39 -17.37 -13.10 4.05
N GLY A 40 -17.28 -11.98 3.33
CA GLY A 40 -16.38 -10.89 3.71
C GLY A 40 -14.92 -11.19 3.31
N GLY A 41 -13.97 -10.67 4.11
CA GLY A 41 -12.52 -10.82 3.83
C GLY A 41 -11.94 -12.15 4.29
N MET A 42 -10.63 -12.14 4.48
CA MET A 42 -9.88 -13.27 5.00
C MET A 42 -10.25 -13.60 6.46
N PRO A 43 -10.06 -14.85 6.91
CA PRO A 43 -10.19 -15.19 8.32
C PRO A 43 -9.27 -14.33 9.21
N PRO A 44 -9.71 -13.89 10.42
CA PRO A 44 -8.91 -12.98 11.26
C PRO A 44 -7.51 -13.49 11.58
N ARG A 45 -7.33 -14.79 11.73
CA ARG A 45 -6.01 -15.40 11.98
C ARG A 45 -5.09 -15.27 10.76
N ALA A 46 -5.62 -15.50 9.56
CA ALA A 46 -4.88 -15.34 8.31
C ALA A 46 -4.48 -13.86 8.09
N ILE A 47 -5.40 -12.90 8.37
CA ILE A 47 -5.09 -11.47 8.31
C ILE A 47 -3.94 -11.12 9.26
N LYS A 48 -4.01 -11.57 10.52
CA LYS A 48 -2.96 -11.32 11.50
C LYS A 48 -1.60 -11.82 11.03
N MET A 49 -1.55 -13.05 10.49
CA MET A 49 -0.32 -13.67 9.99
C MET A 49 0.22 -12.95 8.75
N ALA A 50 -0.65 -12.61 7.80
CA ALA A 50 -0.26 -11.90 6.59
C ALA A 50 0.25 -10.48 6.91
N LEU A 51 -0.46 -9.73 7.75
CA LEU A 51 -0.06 -8.38 8.15
C LEU A 51 1.26 -8.39 8.93
N TYR A 52 1.45 -9.34 9.85
CA TYR A 52 2.70 -9.49 10.58
C TYR A 52 3.89 -9.70 9.63
N GLN A 53 3.75 -10.59 8.65
CA GLN A 53 4.77 -10.89 7.66
C GLN A 53 5.04 -9.71 6.72
N LEU A 54 3.98 -9.01 6.28
CA LEU A 54 4.09 -7.80 5.48
C LEU A 54 4.91 -6.73 6.21
N LEU A 55 4.55 -6.44 7.46
CA LEU A 55 5.24 -5.42 8.26
C LEU A 55 6.70 -5.80 8.55
N ASN A 56 7.00 -7.07 8.80
CA ASN A 56 8.39 -7.54 8.99
C ASN A 56 9.23 -7.36 7.71
N GLY A 57 8.65 -7.67 6.53
CA GLY A 57 9.33 -7.45 5.26
C GLY A 57 9.62 -5.97 5.00
N ILE A 58 8.63 -5.10 5.27
CA ILE A 58 8.78 -3.64 5.11
C ILE A 58 9.77 -3.06 6.12
N ALA A 59 9.71 -3.46 7.40
CA ALA A 59 10.69 -3.03 8.41
C ALA A 59 12.13 -3.37 7.97
N PHE A 60 12.35 -4.59 7.48
CA PHE A 60 13.65 -4.99 6.96
C PHE A 60 14.14 -4.10 5.79
N CYS A 61 13.24 -3.70 4.88
CA CYS A 61 13.56 -2.75 3.80
C CYS A 61 13.91 -1.37 4.35
N HIS A 62 13.09 -0.84 5.26
CA HIS A 62 13.24 0.49 5.84
C HIS A 62 14.53 0.62 6.66
N ASP A 63 14.92 -0.40 7.43
CA ASP A 63 16.19 -0.46 8.14
C ASP A 63 17.42 -0.38 7.21
N ARG A 64 17.23 -0.78 5.94
CA ARG A 64 18.24 -0.71 4.89
C ARG A 64 18.07 0.48 3.95
N ARG A 65 17.22 1.43 4.36
CA ARG A 65 16.92 2.65 3.59
C ARG A 65 16.34 2.37 2.20
N VAL A 66 15.56 1.31 2.06
CA VAL A 66 14.84 0.96 0.84
C VAL A 66 13.36 1.19 1.06
N LEU A 67 12.74 1.99 0.20
CA LEU A 67 11.29 2.16 0.10
C LEU A 67 10.78 1.28 -1.04
N HIS A 68 9.67 0.55 -0.80
CA HIS A 68 9.04 -0.29 -1.81
C HIS A 68 8.26 0.53 -2.84
N ARG A 69 7.37 1.43 -2.36
CA ARG A 69 6.66 2.47 -3.11
C ARG A 69 5.55 1.98 -4.06
N ASP A 70 5.41 0.69 -4.28
CA ASP A 70 4.33 0.09 -5.07
C ASP A 70 3.74 -1.13 -4.36
N LEU A 71 3.47 -0.99 -3.06
CA LEU A 71 2.78 -2.03 -2.31
C LEU A 71 1.32 -2.11 -2.73
N LYS A 72 0.91 -3.31 -3.13
CA LYS A 72 -0.44 -3.69 -3.51
C LYS A 72 -0.58 -5.21 -3.42
N PRO A 73 -1.79 -5.77 -3.33
CA PRO A 73 -1.97 -7.22 -3.22
C PRO A 73 -1.30 -8.03 -4.34
N GLN A 74 -1.18 -7.49 -5.56
CA GLN A 74 -0.50 -8.15 -6.68
C GLN A 74 1.01 -8.33 -6.46
N ASN A 75 1.64 -7.48 -5.63
CA ASN A 75 3.07 -7.51 -5.33
C ASN A 75 3.37 -8.26 -4.02
N LEU A 76 2.37 -8.91 -3.43
CA LEU A 76 2.51 -9.77 -2.26
C LEU A 76 2.28 -11.22 -2.68
N LEU A 77 3.35 -11.99 -2.76
CA LEU A 77 3.28 -13.40 -3.15
C LEU A 77 3.03 -14.26 -1.91
N ILE A 78 2.21 -15.28 -2.07
CA ILE A 78 1.83 -16.18 -0.98
C ILE A 78 1.92 -17.65 -1.38
N ASN A 79 2.27 -18.48 -0.39
CA ASN A 79 2.03 -19.92 -0.37
C ASN A 79 1.03 -20.21 0.73
N THR A 80 0.04 -21.03 0.46
CA THR A 80 -1.02 -21.38 1.43
C THR A 80 -0.78 -22.71 2.14
N GLY A 81 0.35 -23.39 1.86
CA GLY A 81 0.71 -24.66 2.49
C GLY A 81 -0.33 -25.77 2.26
N SER A 82 -0.41 -26.71 3.18
CA SER A 82 -1.33 -27.87 3.11
C SER A 82 -2.80 -27.52 3.38
N GLY A 83 -3.22 -26.27 3.18
CA GLY A 83 -4.61 -25.83 3.36
C GLY A 83 -4.95 -25.29 4.75
N SER A 84 -3.96 -25.03 5.59
CA SER A 84 -4.14 -24.35 6.87
C SER A 84 -3.75 -22.87 6.77
N ASP A 85 -4.68 -21.96 7.12
CA ASP A 85 -4.40 -20.50 7.21
C ASP A 85 -3.24 -20.16 8.14
N SER A 86 -2.87 -21.07 9.04
CA SER A 86 -1.73 -20.91 9.96
C SER A 86 -0.37 -21.14 9.31
N GLU A 87 -0.34 -21.69 8.10
CA GLU A 87 0.89 -21.99 7.34
C GLU A 87 1.11 -21.01 6.19
N MET A 88 0.26 -20.00 6.05
CA MET A 88 0.40 -18.98 5.01
C MET A 88 1.76 -18.28 5.13
N GLN A 89 2.56 -18.37 4.06
CA GLN A 89 3.78 -17.62 3.89
C GLN A 89 3.54 -16.45 2.95
N LEU A 90 3.92 -15.23 3.36
CA LEU A 90 3.82 -14.01 2.55
C LEU A 90 5.21 -13.43 2.31
N LYS A 91 5.46 -13.03 1.06
CA LYS A 91 6.70 -12.37 0.65
C LYS A 91 6.44 -11.17 -0.25
N LEU A 92 7.17 -10.10 0.03
CA LEU A 92 7.25 -8.90 -0.81
C LEU A 92 7.94 -9.22 -2.13
N ALA A 93 7.35 -8.80 -3.24
CA ALA A 93 7.88 -8.94 -4.58
C ALA A 93 7.77 -7.63 -5.37
N ASP A 94 8.35 -7.61 -6.57
CA ASP A 94 8.31 -6.47 -7.50
C ASP A 94 8.88 -5.17 -6.93
N PHE A 95 10.20 -5.17 -6.74
CA PHE A 95 10.97 -3.99 -6.35
C PHE A 95 11.29 -3.06 -7.53
N GLY A 96 10.55 -3.15 -8.65
CA GLY A 96 10.79 -2.38 -9.86
C GLY A 96 10.71 -0.86 -9.67
N LEU A 97 9.87 -0.40 -8.72
CA LEU A 97 9.77 0.99 -8.32
C LEU A 97 10.49 1.30 -7.00
N ALA A 98 11.12 0.31 -6.36
CA ALA A 98 11.83 0.49 -5.11
C ALA A 98 13.02 1.44 -5.26
N ARG A 99 13.32 2.21 -4.21
CA ARG A 99 14.44 3.16 -4.18
C ARG A 99 15.07 3.27 -2.81
N ALA A 100 16.40 3.51 -2.81
CA ALA A 100 17.08 3.94 -1.61
C ALA A 100 16.72 5.38 -1.29
N PHE A 101 16.21 5.66 -0.10
CA PHE A 101 15.91 7.02 0.32
C PHE A 101 17.19 7.76 0.74
N GLY A 102 17.20 9.09 0.49
CA GLY A 102 18.38 9.94 0.68
C GLY A 102 19.24 10.12 -0.58
N ILE A 103 18.87 9.51 -1.72
CA ILE A 103 19.51 9.76 -3.01
C ILE A 103 18.63 10.71 -3.82
N PRO A 104 19.17 11.85 -4.37
CA PRO A 104 18.40 12.77 -5.21
C PRO A 104 17.87 12.06 -6.46
N VAL A 105 16.59 12.24 -6.78
CA VAL A 105 15.91 11.52 -7.85
C VAL A 105 15.48 12.47 -8.96
N ARG A 106 15.68 12.07 -10.23
CA ARG A 106 15.04 12.67 -11.39
C ARG A 106 13.55 12.33 -11.38
N SER A 107 12.71 13.26 -11.85
CA SER A 107 11.24 13.19 -11.85
C SER A 107 10.68 11.91 -12.47
N TYR A 108 9.49 11.50 -11.98
CA TYR A 108 8.75 10.32 -12.47
C TYR A 108 8.13 10.56 -13.83
N THR A 109 8.11 9.49 -14.65
CA THR A 109 7.11 9.31 -15.70
C THR A 109 5.80 8.86 -15.05
N HIS A 110 4.68 9.49 -15.44
CA HIS A 110 3.33 9.04 -15.08
C HIS A 110 3.08 7.66 -15.75
N GLU A 111 3.49 6.60 -15.10
CA GLU A 111 2.99 5.27 -15.44
C GLU A 111 1.64 5.05 -14.77
N VAL A 112 0.77 4.29 -15.43
CA VAL A 112 -0.55 3.89 -14.91
C VAL A 112 -0.35 2.93 -13.73
N VAL A 113 0.00 3.51 -12.57
CA VAL A 113 0.17 2.78 -11.32
C VAL A 113 -1.15 2.79 -10.57
N THR A 114 -1.54 1.69 -9.96
CA THR A 114 -2.77 1.59 -9.18
C THR A 114 -2.77 2.63 -8.05
N LEU A 115 -3.72 3.56 -8.09
CA LEU A 115 -3.86 4.67 -7.14
C LEU A 115 -4.33 4.23 -5.76
N TRP A 116 -5.00 3.08 -5.67
CA TRP A 116 -5.80 2.66 -4.51
C TRP A 116 -5.02 2.52 -3.21
N TYR A 117 -3.71 2.35 -3.30
CA TYR A 117 -2.80 2.17 -2.15
C TYR A 117 -1.84 3.34 -1.97
N ARG A 118 -2.01 4.43 -2.73
CA ARG A 118 -1.12 5.59 -2.72
C ARG A 118 -1.48 6.52 -1.57
N ALA A 119 -0.45 6.95 -0.83
CA ALA A 119 -0.60 7.87 0.30
C ALA A 119 -1.10 9.26 -0.16
N PRO A 120 -1.92 9.95 0.63
CA PRO A 120 -2.55 11.20 0.24
C PRO A 120 -1.55 12.34 -0.04
N ASP A 121 -0.43 12.41 0.66
CA ASP A 121 0.63 13.37 0.39
C ASP A 121 1.26 13.17 -1.00
N VAL A 122 1.42 11.91 -1.40
CA VAL A 122 1.91 11.55 -2.74
C VAL A 122 0.89 11.93 -3.82
N LEU A 123 -0.40 11.69 -3.57
CA LEU A 123 -1.49 12.10 -4.46
C LEU A 123 -1.56 13.62 -4.64
N MET A 124 -1.16 14.39 -3.61
CA MET A 124 -1.07 15.85 -3.64
C MET A 124 0.30 16.37 -4.09
N GLY A 125 1.07 15.56 -4.79
CA GLY A 125 2.31 15.98 -5.46
C GLY A 125 3.54 16.06 -4.56
N SER A 126 3.51 15.50 -3.34
CA SER A 126 4.71 15.41 -2.50
C SER A 126 5.81 14.65 -3.22
N ARG A 127 6.99 15.25 -3.28
CA ARG A 127 8.21 14.61 -3.79
C ARG A 127 9.08 14.01 -2.68
N LYS A 128 8.69 14.21 -1.43
CA LYS A 128 9.40 13.73 -0.25
C LYS A 128 8.87 12.35 0.13
N TYR A 129 9.42 11.31 -0.47
CA TYR A 129 9.08 9.94 -0.11
C TYR A 129 9.83 9.52 1.15
N SER A 130 9.10 8.99 2.12
CA SER A 130 9.64 8.44 3.36
C SER A 130 8.90 7.17 3.76
N THR A 131 9.34 6.50 4.80
CA THR A 131 8.78 5.22 5.27
C THR A 131 7.26 5.20 5.46
N PRO A 132 6.59 6.30 5.92
CA PRO A 132 5.13 6.32 6.06
C PRO A 132 4.34 6.02 4.78
N VAL A 133 4.87 6.27 3.58
CA VAL A 133 4.14 5.98 2.33
C VAL A 133 3.90 4.48 2.14
N ASP A 134 4.87 3.64 2.50
CA ASP A 134 4.71 2.19 2.48
C ASP A 134 3.75 1.71 3.58
N LEU A 135 3.78 2.35 4.76
CA LEU A 135 2.86 2.03 5.87
C LEU A 135 1.40 2.38 5.53
N TRP A 136 1.17 3.48 4.81
CA TRP A 136 -0.17 3.78 4.28
C TRP A 136 -0.67 2.65 3.39
N SER A 137 0.15 2.20 2.45
CA SER A 137 -0.20 1.07 1.57
C SER A 137 -0.47 -0.21 2.35
N CYS A 138 0.32 -0.51 3.40
CA CYS A 138 0.05 -1.63 4.31
C CYS A 138 -1.32 -1.52 4.98
N GLY A 139 -1.71 -0.31 5.43
CA GLY A 139 -3.03 -0.04 6.00
C GLY A 139 -4.17 -0.29 5.01
N CYS A 140 -4.03 0.17 3.76
CA CYS A 140 -5.00 -0.09 2.69
C CYS A 140 -5.15 -1.59 2.40
N ILE A 141 -4.04 -2.32 2.32
CA ILE A 141 -4.03 -3.77 2.11
C ILE A 141 -4.67 -4.50 3.29
N PHE A 142 -4.39 -4.06 4.52
CA PHE A 142 -5.03 -4.61 5.72
C PHE A 142 -6.56 -4.45 5.66
N GLY A 143 -7.06 -3.26 5.31
CA GLY A 143 -8.49 -3.02 5.12
C GLY A 143 -9.10 -3.91 4.05
N GLU A 144 -8.39 -4.13 2.93
CA GLU A 144 -8.84 -5.02 1.85
C GLU A 144 -8.85 -6.49 2.29
N MET A 145 -7.85 -6.96 3.03
CA MET A 145 -7.86 -8.31 3.62
C MET A 145 -9.06 -8.51 4.55
N ALA A 146 -9.43 -7.49 5.32
CA ALA A 146 -10.54 -7.56 6.27
C ALA A 146 -11.92 -7.51 5.62
N SER A 147 -12.08 -6.73 4.55
CA SER A 147 -13.38 -6.49 3.89
C SER A 147 -13.60 -7.34 2.63
N GLY A 148 -12.53 -7.93 2.07
CA GLY A 148 -12.55 -8.64 0.78
C GLY A 148 -12.62 -7.71 -0.44
N ARG A 149 -12.50 -6.40 -0.26
CA ARG A 149 -12.56 -5.40 -1.35
C ARG A 149 -11.63 -4.22 -1.08
N PRO A 150 -11.13 -3.54 -2.13
CA PRO A 150 -10.28 -2.38 -1.97
C PRO A 150 -10.90 -1.31 -1.09
N LEU A 151 -10.11 -0.73 -0.18
CA LEU A 151 -10.58 0.27 0.77
C LEU A 151 -10.95 1.60 0.08
N PHE A 152 -10.10 2.04 -0.85
CA PHE A 152 -10.25 3.32 -1.58
C PHE A 152 -10.06 3.11 -3.09
N PRO A 153 -11.08 2.59 -3.83
CA PRO A 153 -10.95 2.31 -5.26
C PRO A 153 -11.17 3.57 -6.12
N GLY A 154 -10.24 4.52 -6.07
CA GLY A 154 -10.30 5.76 -6.83
C GLY A 154 -9.98 5.56 -8.32
N THR A 155 -10.57 6.39 -9.17
CA THR A 155 -10.39 6.40 -10.63
C THR A 155 -9.48 7.53 -11.12
N SER A 156 -9.20 8.51 -10.27
CA SER A 156 -8.26 9.61 -10.47
C SER A 156 -7.65 10.02 -9.13
N ASP A 157 -6.58 10.82 -9.12
CA ASP A 157 -5.96 11.32 -7.89
C ASP A 157 -6.98 12.09 -7.03
N HIS A 158 -7.81 12.93 -7.65
CA HIS A 158 -8.87 13.67 -6.97
C HIS A 158 -9.96 12.73 -6.39
N ASP A 159 -10.46 11.74 -7.16
CA ASP A 159 -11.44 10.77 -6.67
C ASP A 159 -10.86 9.91 -5.55
N GLN A 160 -9.58 9.54 -5.66
CA GLN A 160 -8.87 8.81 -4.62
C GLN A 160 -8.83 9.58 -3.30
N LEU A 161 -8.43 10.86 -3.34
CA LEU A 161 -8.41 11.74 -2.16
C LEU A 161 -9.82 11.93 -1.59
N SER A 162 -10.83 12.15 -2.44
CA SER A 162 -12.24 12.25 -2.02
C SER A 162 -12.69 11.02 -1.24
N ARG A 163 -12.35 9.82 -1.72
CA ARG A 163 -12.71 8.56 -1.04
C ARG A 163 -12.00 8.42 0.30
N ILE A 164 -10.73 8.78 0.36
CA ILE A 164 -9.93 8.77 1.59
C ILE A 164 -10.58 9.71 2.62
N PHE A 165 -10.85 10.96 2.24
CA PHE A 165 -11.39 11.96 3.16
C PHE A 165 -12.85 11.71 3.56
N LYS A 166 -13.63 11.03 2.74
CA LYS A 166 -14.99 10.57 3.14
C LYS A 166 -14.96 9.54 4.26
N VAL A 167 -13.94 8.73 4.34
CA VAL A 167 -13.83 7.68 5.37
C VAL A 167 -13.08 8.19 6.60
N LEU A 168 -11.93 8.86 6.41
CA LEU A 168 -11.05 9.29 7.49
C LEU A 168 -11.32 10.71 7.98
N GLY A 169 -12.18 11.45 7.30
CA GLY A 169 -12.35 12.90 7.49
C GLY A 169 -11.30 13.71 6.76
N THR A 170 -11.63 14.97 6.46
CA THR A 170 -10.68 15.94 5.89
C THR A 170 -9.73 16.42 6.98
N PRO A 171 -8.41 16.30 6.82
CA PRO A 171 -7.46 16.78 7.81
C PRO A 171 -7.48 18.31 7.91
N VAL A 172 -7.03 18.83 9.04
CA VAL A 172 -6.93 20.28 9.33
C VAL A 172 -5.51 20.63 9.73
N GLU A 173 -5.14 21.92 9.60
CA GLU A 173 -3.79 22.37 10.00
C GLU A 173 -3.58 22.32 11.52
N GLU A 174 -4.59 22.77 12.27
CA GLU A 174 -4.57 22.70 13.73
C GLU A 174 -5.49 21.57 14.22
N PRO A 175 -5.02 20.74 15.16
CA PRO A 175 -5.85 19.65 15.67
C PRO A 175 -7.06 20.23 16.41
N ASP A 176 -8.26 19.84 16.00
CA ASP A 176 -9.44 19.94 16.85
C ASP A 176 -9.78 18.53 17.38
N HIS A 177 -10.75 18.43 18.31
CA HIS A 177 -11.07 17.19 18.99
C HIS A 177 -11.56 16.06 18.08
N LEU A 178 -11.85 16.34 16.81
CA LEU A 178 -12.52 15.44 15.88
C LEU A 178 -11.73 15.20 14.60
N ARG A 179 -10.64 15.95 14.34
CA ARG A 179 -9.93 15.91 13.06
C ARG A 179 -8.43 15.70 13.22
N HIS A 180 -7.87 14.88 12.35
CA HIS A 180 -6.44 14.66 12.29
C HIS A 180 -5.73 15.93 11.81
N SER A 181 -4.71 16.35 12.55
CA SER A 181 -3.84 17.45 12.13
C SER A 181 -2.91 16.99 11.01
N TRP A 182 -2.83 17.80 9.97
CA TRP A 182 -1.81 17.66 8.93
C TRP A 182 -1.20 19.03 8.65
N PRO A 183 -0.20 19.41 9.48
CA PRO A 183 0.55 20.64 9.26
C PRO A 183 1.19 20.63 7.88
N SER A 184 1.20 21.78 7.21
CA SER A 184 1.81 21.96 5.88
C SER A 184 1.10 21.22 4.73
N MET A 185 -0.12 20.73 4.91
CA MET A 185 -0.91 20.17 3.80
C MET A 185 -1.08 21.20 2.66
N LYS A 186 -1.26 22.48 3.01
CA LYS A 186 -1.40 23.59 2.04
C LYS A 186 -0.13 23.88 1.23
N ASP A 187 1.03 23.41 1.71
CA ASP A 187 2.30 23.57 1.01
C ASP A 187 2.51 22.52 -0.08
N LEU A 188 1.61 21.55 -0.21
CA LEU A 188 1.72 20.50 -1.21
C LEU A 188 1.38 21.05 -2.61
N PRO A 189 2.13 20.64 -3.66
CA PRO A 189 2.03 21.24 -5.00
C PRO A 189 0.63 21.17 -5.63
N GLU A 190 -0.12 20.12 -5.34
CA GLU A 190 -1.45 19.86 -5.92
C GLU A 190 -2.57 20.00 -4.88
N PHE A 191 -2.32 20.81 -3.83
CA PHE A 191 -3.37 21.15 -2.88
C PHE A 191 -4.39 22.10 -3.52
N GLU A 192 -5.63 21.64 -3.70
CA GLU A 192 -6.72 22.40 -4.35
C GLU A 192 -7.78 22.93 -3.36
N GLY A 193 -7.40 23.18 -2.12
CA GLY A 193 -8.34 23.75 -1.13
C GLY A 193 -9.52 22.78 -0.81
N TRP A 194 -9.22 21.71 -0.15
CA TRP A 194 -10.18 20.67 0.27
C TRP A 194 -11.17 21.12 1.37
N ASP A 195 -11.38 22.44 1.50
CA ASP A 195 -12.36 23.03 2.43
C ASP A 195 -13.82 22.85 1.97
N ASP A 196 -14.11 21.89 1.08
CA ASP A 196 -15.48 21.62 0.65
C ASP A 196 -16.32 21.15 1.85
N PRO A 197 -17.37 21.91 2.23
CA PRO A 197 -18.26 21.54 3.33
C PRO A 197 -18.92 20.16 3.17
N ARG A 198 -18.98 19.63 1.93
CA ARG A 198 -19.51 18.30 1.61
C ARG A 198 -18.54 17.18 1.99
N MET A 199 -17.28 17.51 2.25
CA MET A 199 -16.23 16.57 2.67
C MET A 199 -16.02 16.54 4.19
N LYS A 200 -16.92 17.13 4.97
CA LYS A 200 -16.91 16.96 6.42
C LYS A 200 -17.11 15.49 6.76
N PRO A 201 -16.38 14.97 7.75
CA PRO A 201 -16.65 13.61 8.23
C PRO A 201 -18.14 13.47 8.57
N PRO A 202 -18.74 12.29 8.37
CA PRO A 202 -20.08 12.06 8.88
C PRO A 202 -20.06 12.34 10.39
N PRO A 203 -21.11 12.96 10.94
CA PRO A 203 -21.20 13.19 12.38
C PRO A 203 -21.06 11.84 13.09
N ASP A 204 -20.28 11.84 14.15
CA ASP A 204 -19.95 10.76 15.07
C ASP A 204 -20.90 9.55 15.06
N ASN A 205 -20.62 8.55 14.26
CA ASN A 205 -21.22 7.21 14.35
C ASN A 205 -20.21 6.16 13.92
N VAL A 206 -19.04 6.16 14.54
CA VAL A 206 -18.14 5.01 14.55
C VAL A 206 -17.96 4.61 16.00
N ALA A 207 -18.95 3.84 16.48
CA ALA A 207 -18.78 2.99 17.65
C ALA A 207 -18.33 1.61 17.19
#